data_fa6b8491ff2965b269f36f7ace0ec773
#
_entry.id   fa6b8491ff2965b269f36f7ace0ec773
#
_cell.length_a   1.000
_cell.length_b   1.000
_cell.length_c   1.000
_cell.angle_alpha   90.00
_cell.angle_beta   90.00
_cell.angle_gamma   90.00
#
_symmetry.space_group_name_H-M   'P 1'
#
loop_
_entity.id
_entity.type
_entity.pdbx_description
1 polymer ?
#
loop_
_entity_poly.entity_id
_entity_poly.type
_entity_poly.pdbx_seq_one_letter_code
_entity_poly.pdbx_strand_id
1 'polypeptide(L)'
;VSAARPLTTLRAIAVTATLPLLLTACGYGSEAKKEDDKANVAATDGKKLSASEVRIGYFPNLTHATALVGIQEGLIEKELNGTKIKPQTFNAGPSEIEALNGGSLDIGFIGPSPSIN
;
A
#
# COMPACT_ATOMS: atom_id res chain seq x y z
N VAL A 1 15.66 -4.04 84.79
CA VAL A 1 14.42 -4.39 84.22
C VAL A 1 14.64 -4.34 82.68
N SER A 2 14.81 -5.50 82.12
CA SER A 2 15.24 -5.69 80.72
C SER A 2 14.03 -5.97 79.88
N ALA A 3 13.79 -5.19 78.80
CA ALA A 3 12.74 -5.45 77.82
C ALA A 3 13.38 -5.92 76.49
N ALA A 4 13.12 -7.15 76.15
CA ALA A 4 13.55 -7.76 74.91
C ALA A 4 12.68 -7.29 73.73
N ARG A 5 13.34 -6.87 72.66
CA ARG A 5 12.69 -6.52 71.36
C ARG A 5 12.74 -7.75 70.44
N PRO A 6 11.67 -8.12 69.79
CA PRO A 6 11.71 -9.15 68.76
C PRO A 6 12.23 -8.59 67.44
N LEU A 7 13.16 -9.30 66.83
CA LEU A 7 13.67 -9.08 65.49
C LEU A 7 12.59 -9.49 64.46
N THR A 8 12.12 -8.52 63.68
CA THR A 8 11.28 -8.76 62.54
C THR A 8 12.18 -9.04 61.32
N THR A 9 12.16 -10.25 60.85
CA THR A 9 12.89 -10.66 59.64
C THR A 9 12.24 -10.11 58.41
N LEU A 10 12.90 -9.12 57.79
CA LEU A 10 12.53 -8.65 56.45
C LEU A 10 12.88 -9.70 55.42
N ARG A 11 11.89 -10.34 54.83
CA ARG A 11 12.08 -11.20 53.62
C ARG A 11 12.20 -10.29 52.44
N ALA A 12 13.40 -10.18 51.89
CA ALA A 12 13.65 -9.53 50.60
C ALA A 12 13.13 -10.47 49.48
N ILE A 13 12.08 -10.06 48.79
CA ILE A 13 11.60 -10.70 47.59
C ILE A 13 12.41 -10.11 46.43
N ALA A 14 13.38 -10.87 45.94
CA ALA A 14 14.10 -10.56 44.72
C ALA A 14 13.15 -10.80 43.52
N VAL A 15 12.63 -9.74 42.97
CA VAL A 15 11.92 -9.78 41.67
C VAL A 15 12.96 -9.77 40.56
N THR A 16 13.31 -10.93 40.04
CA THR A 16 14.10 -11.05 38.81
C THR A 16 13.22 -10.70 37.62
N ALA A 17 13.37 -9.45 37.15
CA ALA A 17 12.78 -9.02 35.90
C ALA A 17 13.56 -9.65 34.74
N THR A 18 13.07 -10.76 34.22
CA THR A 18 13.51 -11.31 32.96
C THR A 18 12.92 -10.46 31.83
N LEU A 19 13.77 -9.63 31.23
CA LEU A 19 13.47 -8.84 30.05
C LEU A 19 13.53 -9.76 28.82
N PRO A 20 12.42 -10.08 28.12
CA PRO A 20 12.49 -10.80 26.88
C PRO A 20 13.03 -9.86 25.80
N LEU A 21 14.25 -10.14 25.33
CA LEU A 21 14.77 -9.56 24.09
C LEU A 21 13.91 -10.10 22.94
N LEU A 22 12.98 -9.30 22.48
CA LEU A 22 12.31 -9.53 21.20
C LEU A 22 13.29 -9.17 20.08
N LEU A 23 14.07 -10.15 19.65
CA LEU A 23 14.75 -10.09 18.36
C LEU A 23 13.66 -10.16 17.28
N THR A 24 13.23 -9.03 16.80
CA THR A 24 12.49 -8.94 15.54
C THR A 24 13.50 -9.21 14.42
N ALA A 25 13.69 -10.47 14.09
CA ALA A 25 14.36 -10.87 12.88
C ALA A 25 13.50 -10.40 11.70
N CYS A 26 13.96 -9.39 10.97
CA CYS A 26 13.47 -9.11 9.63
C CYS A 26 13.79 -10.33 8.77
N GLY A 27 12.88 -11.28 8.72
CA GLY A 27 12.94 -12.42 7.83
C GLY A 27 12.73 -11.98 6.40
N TYR A 28 13.82 -11.75 5.68
CA TYR A 28 13.80 -11.72 4.23
C TYR A 28 13.74 -13.16 3.75
N GLY A 29 12.55 -13.62 3.46
CA GLY A 29 12.34 -15.00 2.99
C GLY A 29 10.86 -15.30 2.89
N SER A 30 10.35 -15.15 1.70
CA SER A 30 9.00 -15.43 1.29
C SER A 30 8.63 -16.91 1.49
N GLU A 31 7.81 -17.20 2.47
CA GLU A 31 6.83 -18.27 2.34
C GLU A 31 5.46 -17.62 2.31
N ALA A 32 4.81 -17.72 1.15
CA ALA A 32 3.45 -17.27 0.96
C ALA A 32 2.53 -18.12 1.85
N LYS A 33 2.29 -17.71 3.09
CA LYS A 33 1.09 -18.07 3.79
C LYS A 33 -0.07 -17.57 2.96
N LYS A 34 -0.90 -18.49 2.49
CA LYS A 34 -2.26 -18.19 2.08
C LYS A 34 -3.01 -17.71 3.32
N GLU A 35 -2.90 -16.47 3.63
CA GLU A 35 -3.91 -15.77 4.39
C GLU A 35 -4.91 -15.28 3.35
N ASP A 36 -6.16 -15.65 3.53
CA ASP A 36 -7.30 -15.06 2.85
C ASP A 36 -7.41 -13.60 3.32
N ASP A 37 -6.39 -12.80 3.02
CA ASP A 37 -6.51 -11.37 2.98
C ASP A 37 -7.41 -11.03 1.80
N LYS A 38 -8.70 -11.12 2.06
CA LYS A 38 -9.63 -10.19 1.43
C LYS A 38 -9.06 -8.82 1.78
N ALA A 39 -8.18 -8.30 0.93
CA ALA A 39 -7.88 -6.90 0.91
C ALA A 39 -9.25 -6.23 0.95
N ASN A 40 -9.57 -5.67 2.09
CA ASN A 40 -10.74 -4.84 2.24
C ASN A 40 -10.41 -3.56 1.46
N VAL A 41 -10.42 -3.71 0.14
CA VAL A 41 -10.57 -2.58 -0.76
C VAL A 41 -11.89 -2.00 -0.30
N ALA A 42 -11.85 -0.92 0.46
CA ALA A 42 -13.02 -0.18 0.83
C ALA A 42 -13.78 0.01 -0.48
N ALA A 43 -14.81 -0.78 -0.67
CA ALA A 43 -15.73 -0.63 -1.77
C ALA A 43 -16.19 0.81 -1.64
N THR A 44 -15.70 1.66 -2.51
CA THR A 44 -16.15 3.04 -2.63
C THR A 44 -17.63 2.88 -2.94
N ASP A 45 -18.44 3.06 -1.91
CA ASP A 45 -19.89 2.96 -1.95
C ASP A 45 -20.35 3.78 -3.16
N GLY A 46 -20.62 3.12 -4.26
CA GLY A 46 -21.18 3.51 -5.56
C GLY A 46 -21.26 4.99 -5.94
N LYS A 47 -20.42 5.84 -5.34
CA LYS A 47 -20.41 7.27 -5.62
C LYS A 47 -19.89 7.50 -7.04
N LYS A 48 -20.81 7.80 -7.93
CA LYS A 48 -20.48 8.23 -9.29
C LYS A 48 -19.45 9.36 -9.22
N LEU A 49 -18.33 9.20 -9.92
CA LEU A 49 -17.33 10.25 -10.04
C LEU A 49 -17.95 11.49 -10.68
N SER A 50 -17.48 12.66 -10.30
CA SER A 50 -17.90 13.93 -10.91
C SER A 50 -17.37 14.09 -12.34
N ALA A 51 -16.29 13.39 -12.67
CA ALA A 51 -15.72 13.38 -14.01
C ALA A 51 -16.52 12.46 -14.95
N SER A 52 -16.80 12.94 -16.15
CA SER A 52 -17.44 12.14 -17.21
C SER A 52 -16.47 11.27 -17.97
N GLU A 53 -15.19 11.59 -17.94
CA GLU A 53 -14.10 10.91 -18.62
C GLU A 53 -12.83 10.98 -17.77
N VAL A 54 -11.99 9.93 -17.83
CA VAL A 54 -10.66 9.85 -17.21
C VAL A 54 -9.65 9.48 -18.29
N ARG A 55 -8.61 10.28 -18.45
CA ARG A 55 -7.53 10.06 -19.42
C ARG A 55 -6.40 9.28 -18.73
N ILE A 56 -6.09 8.11 -19.27
CA ILE A 56 -5.13 7.17 -18.67
C ILE A 56 -3.94 6.96 -19.60
N GLY A 57 -2.75 7.30 -19.14
CA GLY A 57 -1.49 7.07 -19.82
C GLY A 57 -0.88 5.72 -19.48
N TYR A 58 -0.23 5.09 -20.45
CA TYR A 58 0.53 3.86 -20.24
C TYR A 58 1.51 3.61 -21.39
N PHE A 59 2.47 2.72 -21.19
CA PHE A 59 3.35 2.25 -22.26
C PHE A 59 2.83 0.94 -22.85
N PRO A 60 2.78 0.80 -24.17
CA PRO A 60 2.24 -0.40 -24.83
C PRO A 60 3.26 -1.56 -24.80
N ASN A 61 3.66 -1.97 -23.61
CA ASN A 61 4.58 -3.07 -23.40
C ASN A 61 4.18 -3.94 -22.20
N LEU A 62 4.76 -5.12 -22.08
CA LEU A 62 4.37 -6.14 -21.11
C LEU A 62 4.56 -5.70 -19.64
N THR A 63 5.45 -4.77 -19.35
CA THR A 63 5.63 -4.27 -17.98
C THR A 63 4.42 -3.48 -17.48
N HIS A 64 3.57 -3.03 -18.38
CA HIS A 64 2.30 -2.36 -18.10
C HIS A 64 1.08 -3.27 -18.29
N ALA A 65 1.26 -4.59 -18.08
CA ALA A 65 0.18 -5.56 -18.24
C ALA A 65 -1.07 -5.22 -17.43
N THR A 66 -0.93 -4.66 -16.26
CA THR A 66 -2.07 -4.23 -15.42
C THR A 66 -2.93 -3.18 -16.14
N ALA A 67 -2.31 -2.17 -16.75
CA ALA A 67 -3.03 -1.18 -17.54
C ALA A 67 -3.66 -1.81 -18.78
N LEU A 68 -2.89 -2.61 -19.53
CA LEU A 68 -3.34 -3.25 -20.76
C LEU A 68 -4.55 -4.14 -20.51
N VAL A 69 -4.49 -5.03 -19.52
CA VAL A 69 -5.59 -5.94 -19.18
C VAL A 69 -6.77 -5.15 -18.60
N GLY A 70 -6.53 -4.21 -17.70
CA GLY A 70 -7.57 -3.41 -17.08
C GLY A 70 -8.38 -2.60 -18.09
N ILE A 71 -7.74 -2.06 -19.11
CA ILE A 71 -8.35 -1.33 -20.21
C ILE A 71 -9.09 -2.30 -21.15
N GLN A 72 -8.41 -3.35 -21.60
CA GLN A 72 -8.94 -4.29 -22.60
C GLN A 72 -10.20 -5.02 -22.11
N GLU A 73 -10.19 -5.43 -20.84
CA GLU A 73 -11.30 -6.15 -20.21
C GLU A 73 -12.37 -5.21 -19.62
N GLY A 74 -12.22 -3.91 -19.75
CA GLY A 74 -13.16 -2.92 -19.21
C GLY A 74 -13.23 -2.90 -17.67
N LEU A 75 -12.23 -3.44 -16.99
CA LEU A 75 -12.22 -3.54 -15.52
C LEU A 75 -12.14 -2.16 -14.88
N ILE A 76 -11.35 -1.26 -15.45
CA ILE A 76 -11.18 0.10 -14.93
C ILE A 76 -12.49 0.89 -15.04
N GLU A 77 -13.16 0.85 -16.19
CA GLU A 77 -14.46 1.51 -16.39
C GLU A 77 -15.53 0.98 -15.44
N LYS A 78 -15.51 -0.35 -15.21
CA LYS A 78 -16.44 -0.99 -14.28
C LYS A 78 -16.24 -0.50 -12.85
N GLU A 79 -15.00 -0.45 -12.37
CA GLU A 79 -14.68 0.04 -11.03
C GLU A 79 -14.94 1.55 -10.88
N LEU A 80 -14.85 2.31 -11.96
CA LEU A 80 -15.19 3.73 -12.01
C LEU A 80 -16.69 4.02 -12.23
N ASN A 81 -17.55 3.01 -11.98
CA ASN A 81 -19.00 3.13 -12.13
C ASN A 81 -19.46 3.62 -13.50
N GLY A 82 -18.79 3.16 -14.57
CA GLY A 82 -19.08 3.50 -15.95
C GLY A 82 -18.61 4.89 -16.40
N THR A 83 -17.73 5.54 -15.63
CA THR A 83 -17.00 6.70 -16.12
C THR A 83 -16.12 6.25 -17.29
N LYS A 84 -16.22 6.93 -18.42
CA LYS A 84 -15.48 6.56 -19.63
C LYS A 84 -13.99 6.77 -19.41
N ILE A 85 -13.20 5.83 -19.90
CA ILE A 85 -11.74 5.98 -19.93
C ILE A 85 -11.30 6.36 -21.36
N LYS A 86 -10.25 7.17 -21.43
CA LYS A 86 -9.57 7.54 -22.66
C LYS A 86 -8.11 7.17 -22.56
N PRO A 87 -7.74 6.00 -23.07
CA PRO A 87 -6.36 5.52 -23.00
C PRO A 87 -5.47 6.31 -23.95
N GLN A 88 -4.26 6.63 -23.49
CA GLN A 88 -3.19 7.28 -24.25
C GLN A 88 -1.90 6.50 -24.10
N THR A 89 -1.20 6.27 -25.20
CA THR A 89 0.08 5.56 -25.17
C THR A 89 1.25 6.52 -25.20
N PHE A 90 2.28 6.19 -24.43
CA PHE A 90 3.53 6.93 -24.37
C PHE A 90 4.70 5.98 -24.66
N ASN A 91 5.82 6.54 -25.12
CA ASN A 91 7.04 5.78 -25.40
C ASN A 91 8.17 6.12 -24.42
N ALA A 92 8.00 7.16 -23.60
CA ALA A 92 8.99 7.60 -22.63
C ALA A 92 8.36 8.27 -21.42
N GLY A 93 8.95 8.04 -20.24
CA GLY A 93 8.47 8.61 -18.98
C GLY A 93 8.36 10.14 -18.97
N PRO A 94 9.37 10.89 -19.44
CA PRO A 94 9.29 12.35 -19.45
C PRO A 94 8.06 12.90 -20.18
N SER A 95 7.71 12.33 -21.33
CA SER A 95 6.55 12.79 -22.09
C SER A 95 5.21 12.49 -21.39
N GLU A 96 5.13 11.40 -20.64
CA GLU A 96 3.96 11.09 -19.84
C GLU A 96 3.84 12.02 -18.63
N ILE A 97 4.96 12.36 -17.97
CA ILE A 97 5.00 13.34 -16.88
C ILE A 97 4.62 14.73 -17.37
N GLU A 98 5.10 15.15 -18.54
CA GLU A 98 4.68 16.41 -19.16
C GLU A 98 3.18 16.45 -19.43
N ALA A 99 2.60 15.35 -19.90
CA ALA A 99 1.15 15.23 -20.12
C ALA A 99 0.35 15.31 -18.82
N LEU A 100 0.82 14.69 -17.74
CA LEU A 100 0.22 14.80 -16.40
C LEU A 100 0.29 16.23 -15.88
N ASN A 101 1.47 16.85 -15.89
CA ASN A 101 1.68 18.22 -15.40
C ASN A 101 0.93 19.25 -16.24
N GLY A 102 0.83 19.01 -17.54
CA GLY A 102 0.08 19.86 -18.49
C GLY A 102 -1.43 19.67 -18.44
N GLY A 103 -1.93 18.76 -17.61
CA GLY A 103 -3.37 18.50 -17.47
C GLY A 103 -4.01 17.83 -18.69
N SER A 104 -3.22 17.23 -19.59
CA SER A 104 -3.74 16.44 -20.72
C SER A 104 -3.91 14.96 -20.38
N LEU A 105 -3.46 14.55 -19.21
CA LEU A 105 -3.59 13.22 -18.65
C LEU A 105 -4.05 13.33 -17.19
N ASP A 106 -4.86 12.38 -16.72
CA ASP A 106 -5.37 12.37 -15.36
C ASP A 106 -4.68 11.31 -14.49
N ILE A 107 -4.34 10.17 -15.09
CA ILE A 107 -3.68 9.03 -14.43
C ILE A 107 -2.59 8.50 -15.37
N GLY A 108 -1.42 8.18 -14.82
CA GLY A 108 -0.32 7.55 -15.56
C GLY A 108 0.12 6.23 -14.92
N PHE A 109 0.24 5.19 -15.72
CA PHE A 109 0.98 3.99 -15.37
C PHE A 109 2.43 4.20 -15.80
N ILE A 110 3.31 4.45 -14.83
CA ILE A 110 4.69 4.85 -15.11
C ILE A 110 5.66 4.18 -14.15
N GLY A 111 6.90 4.02 -14.57
CA GLY A 111 7.95 3.48 -13.70
C GLY A 111 8.37 4.44 -12.60
N PRO A 112 9.01 3.94 -11.52
CA PRO A 112 9.38 4.77 -10.37
C PRO A 112 10.40 5.87 -10.72
N SER A 113 11.31 5.61 -11.64
CA SER A 113 12.37 6.58 -11.98
C SER A 113 11.83 7.90 -12.55
N PRO A 114 10.95 7.92 -13.55
CA PRO A 114 10.37 9.18 -14.03
C PRO A 114 9.34 9.79 -13.07
N SER A 115 8.77 9.02 -12.15
CA SER A 115 7.75 9.55 -11.23
C SER A 115 8.32 10.33 -10.03
N ILE A 116 9.63 10.25 -9.77
CA ILE A 116 10.30 10.92 -8.64
C ILE A 116 11.26 12.04 -9.05
N ASN A 117 11.38 12.35 -10.34
CA ASN A 117 12.26 13.41 -10.87
C ASN A 117 11.49 14.73 -11.07
#